data_e209ecb7222a6eb4c82e43d102ecfed9
#
_entry.id   e209ecb7222a6eb4c82e43d102ecfed9
#
_cell.length_a   1.000
_cell.length_b   1.000
_cell.length_c   1.000
_cell.angle_alpha   90.00
_cell.angle_beta   90.00
_cell.angle_gamma   90.00
#
_symmetry.space_group_name_H-M   'P 1'
#
loop_
_entity.id
_entity.type
_entity.pdbx_description
1 polymer ?
#
loop_
_entity_poly.entity_id
_entity_poly.type
_entity_poly.pdbx_seq_one_letter_code
_entity_poly.pdbx_strand_id
1 'polypeptide(L)'
;NLKSLNISNTKVADITPLASNRNLRELNIENTMVKSLEALHEIKNLTKVYADGTDISTKEVVGLRKNQRQALVIYQTDNLRFWWGNLDDSWREIFNNHYLCNSNPTAEQLQSIVDLEEIVVEPENVVYTLEPLTQMTFLKKLVVNNNQIQDLSPLYDKYYLEVLSVSGNPVDNIMPLSNLVMLKNLNIENTPVGDLNPIADLRNIKVLNISGTSVSNLKPLAGFELLEDLSIVNTSIKSIVTLENLPSLKYLKAYKTKIRNKHIELLKVKNPDLNVIYY
;
A
#
# COMPACT_ATOMS: atom_id res chain seq x y z
N ASN A 1 -19.21 -6.17 33.38
CA ASN A 1 -18.25 -7.15 32.78
C ASN A 1 -18.76 -7.78 31.47
N LEU A 2 -19.45 -6.98 30.63
CA LEU A 2 -19.96 -7.43 29.34
C LEU A 2 -18.79 -7.66 28.37
N LYS A 3 -18.63 -8.89 27.86
CA LYS A 3 -17.58 -9.26 26.90
C LYS A 3 -18.12 -9.39 25.47
N SER A 4 -19.39 -9.77 25.33
CA SER A 4 -20.06 -9.88 24.03
C SER A 4 -21.46 -9.27 24.15
N LEU A 5 -21.86 -8.53 23.12
CA LEU A 5 -23.19 -7.94 23.02
C LEU A 5 -23.73 -8.17 21.61
N ASN A 6 -24.94 -8.69 21.55
CA ASN A 6 -25.69 -8.79 20.30
C ASN A 6 -26.97 -7.94 20.40
N ILE A 7 -27.06 -6.94 19.54
CA ILE A 7 -28.21 -6.07 19.34
C ILE A 7 -28.67 -6.06 17.88
N SER A 8 -28.27 -7.09 17.12
CA SER A 8 -28.66 -7.20 15.70
C SER A 8 -30.18 -7.23 15.53
N ASN A 9 -30.64 -6.82 14.35
CA ASN A 9 -32.07 -6.78 13.98
C ASN A 9 -32.93 -5.91 14.92
N THR A 10 -32.33 -4.84 15.46
CA THR A 10 -33.05 -3.87 16.32
C THR A 10 -33.01 -2.46 15.67
N LYS A 11 -33.82 -1.55 16.21
CA LYS A 11 -33.84 -0.14 15.82
C LYS A 11 -32.80 0.71 16.56
N VAL A 12 -31.81 0.10 17.18
CA VAL A 12 -30.72 0.85 17.86
C VAL A 12 -29.96 1.68 16.84
N ALA A 13 -29.78 2.96 17.13
CA ALA A 13 -29.00 3.91 16.32
C ALA A 13 -27.81 4.48 17.10
N ASP A 14 -27.86 4.48 18.42
CA ASP A 14 -26.83 5.05 19.30
C ASP A 14 -26.22 3.97 20.19
N ILE A 15 -24.90 3.79 20.05
CA ILE A 15 -24.07 2.89 20.85
C ILE A 15 -23.13 3.64 21.80
N THR A 16 -23.30 4.96 21.96
CA THR A 16 -22.52 5.79 22.90
C THR A 16 -22.47 5.22 24.32
N PRO A 17 -23.56 4.60 24.87
CA PRO A 17 -23.49 3.97 26.19
C PRO A 17 -22.45 2.86 26.33
N LEU A 18 -21.96 2.28 25.22
CA LEU A 18 -20.91 1.26 25.24
C LEU A 18 -19.51 1.84 25.49
N ALA A 19 -19.28 3.13 25.33
CA ALA A 19 -17.95 3.75 25.42
C ALA A 19 -17.23 3.48 26.77
N SER A 20 -17.99 3.29 27.85
CA SER A 20 -17.44 2.95 29.17
C SER A 20 -17.14 1.46 29.39
N ASN A 21 -17.56 0.59 28.47
CA ASN A 21 -17.43 -0.87 28.60
C ASN A 21 -16.07 -1.38 28.07
N ARG A 22 -15.03 -1.23 28.88
CA ARG A 22 -13.64 -1.59 28.51
C ARG A 22 -13.39 -3.09 28.33
N ASN A 23 -14.35 -3.96 28.67
CA ASN A 23 -14.21 -5.41 28.59
C ASN A 23 -14.86 -6.02 27.35
N LEU A 24 -15.54 -5.21 26.54
CA LEU A 24 -16.21 -5.68 25.33
C LEU A 24 -15.16 -6.19 24.33
N ARG A 25 -15.41 -7.41 23.81
CA ARG A 25 -14.57 -8.07 22.80
C ARG A 25 -15.30 -8.22 21.48
N GLU A 26 -16.59 -8.51 21.56
CA GLU A 26 -17.42 -8.75 20.39
C GLU A 26 -18.71 -7.94 20.45
N LEU A 27 -19.05 -7.29 19.36
CA LEU A 27 -20.26 -6.53 19.19
C LEU A 27 -20.95 -6.93 17.90
N ASN A 28 -22.22 -7.31 17.97
CA ASN A 28 -23.05 -7.51 16.79
C ASN A 28 -24.10 -6.40 16.72
N ILE A 29 -24.01 -5.58 15.66
CA ILE A 29 -24.91 -4.48 15.31
C ILE A 29 -25.52 -4.69 13.93
N GLU A 30 -25.50 -5.92 13.38
CA GLU A 30 -26.08 -6.21 12.07
C GLU A 30 -27.54 -5.78 11.99
N ASN A 31 -27.91 -5.22 10.83
CA ASN A 31 -29.29 -4.77 10.57
C ASN A 31 -29.80 -3.79 11.65
N THR A 32 -28.97 -2.85 12.09
CA THR A 32 -29.34 -1.76 13.00
C THR A 32 -29.23 -0.41 12.29
N MET A 33 -29.60 0.67 12.97
CA MET A 33 -29.49 2.04 12.46
C MET A 33 -28.18 2.73 12.88
N VAL A 34 -27.20 1.99 13.39
CA VAL A 34 -25.89 2.52 13.81
C VAL A 34 -25.12 3.03 12.58
N LYS A 35 -24.56 4.25 12.69
CA LYS A 35 -23.79 4.92 11.62
C LYS A 35 -22.38 5.30 12.03
N SER A 36 -22.06 5.23 13.34
CA SER A 36 -20.74 5.60 13.85
C SER A 36 -20.19 4.54 14.80
N LEU A 37 -18.88 4.30 14.69
CA LEU A 37 -18.11 3.43 15.57
C LEU A 37 -17.28 4.22 16.59
N GLU A 38 -17.47 5.54 16.71
CA GLU A 38 -16.68 6.42 17.59
C GLU A 38 -16.71 5.95 19.06
N ALA A 39 -17.87 5.50 19.53
CA ALA A 39 -18.04 4.97 20.90
C ALA A 39 -17.13 3.76 21.21
N LEU A 40 -16.61 3.08 20.18
CA LEU A 40 -15.76 1.90 20.32
C LEU A 40 -14.27 2.24 20.35
N HIS A 41 -13.86 3.47 20.08
CA HIS A 41 -12.43 3.87 19.93
C HIS A 41 -11.60 3.62 21.18
N GLU A 42 -12.19 3.69 22.38
CA GLU A 42 -11.48 3.50 23.64
C GLU A 42 -11.60 2.06 24.21
N ILE A 43 -12.27 1.15 23.50
CA ILE A 43 -12.49 -0.22 23.95
C ILE A 43 -11.32 -1.12 23.51
N LYS A 44 -10.21 -1.05 24.23
CA LYS A 44 -8.92 -1.70 23.85
C LYS A 44 -8.96 -3.22 23.66
N ASN A 45 -9.96 -3.89 24.22
CA ASN A 45 -10.09 -5.35 24.11
C ASN A 45 -11.02 -5.78 22.95
N LEU A 46 -11.53 -4.84 22.17
CA LEU A 46 -12.41 -5.12 21.04
C LEU A 46 -11.65 -5.92 19.97
N THR A 47 -12.19 -7.07 19.62
CA THR A 47 -11.61 -7.98 18.62
C THR A 47 -12.47 -8.11 17.38
N LYS A 48 -13.82 -7.96 17.55
CA LYS A 48 -14.73 -8.20 16.44
C LYS A 48 -15.99 -7.34 16.51
N VAL A 49 -16.38 -6.78 15.37
CA VAL A 49 -17.65 -6.06 15.17
C VAL A 49 -18.34 -6.61 13.94
N TYR A 50 -19.58 -7.09 14.08
CA TYR A 50 -20.42 -7.47 12.95
C TYR A 50 -21.35 -6.29 12.66
N ALA A 51 -21.28 -5.75 11.45
CA ALA A 51 -21.95 -4.51 11.06
C ALA A 51 -22.61 -4.58 9.66
N ASP A 52 -22.88 -5.79 9.15
CA ASP A 52 -23.63 -5.94 7.91
C ASP A 52 -25.05 -5.37 8.03
N GLY A 53 -25.56 -4.80 6.94
CA GLY A 53 -26.89 -4.18 6.94
C GLY A 53 -26.98 -2.89 7.77
N THR A 54 -25.85 -2.25 8.07
CA THR A 54 -25.78 -0.92 8.70
C THR A 54 -25.30 0.14 7.69
N ASP A 55 -25.38 1.42 8.07
CA ASP A 55 -24.79 2.54 7.30
C ASP A 55 -23.33 2.81 7.68
N ILE A 56 -22.61 1.86 8.27
CA ILE A 56 -21.17 2.02 8.60
C ILE A 56 -20.36 2.14 7.32
N SER A 57 -19.61 3.23 7.23
CA SER A 57 -18.73 3.52 6.08
C SER A 57 -17.31 3.02 6.32
N THR A 58 -16.53 2.87 5.24
CA THR A 58 -15.08 2.59 5.31
C THR A 58 -14.34 3.63 6.15
N LYS A 59 -14.78 4.91 6.13
CA LYS A 59 -14.20 5.98 6.97
C LYS A 59 -14.35 5.68 8.47
N GLU A 60 -15.50 5.18 8.91
CA GLU A 60 -15.74 4.78 10.31
C GLU A 60 -14.84 3.61 10.70
N VAL A 61 -14.72 2.60 9.81
CA VAL A 61 -13.83 1.45 10.03
C VAL A 61 -12.36 1.89 10.13
N VAL A 62 -11.91 2.76 9.24
CA VAL A 62 -10.56 3.35 9.29
C VAL A 62 -10.36 4.13 10.59
N GLY A 63 -11.34 4.92 11.03
CA GLY A 63 -11.32 5.65 12.29
C GLY A 63 -11.14 4.73 13.50
N LEU A 64 -11.93 3.67 13.57
CA LEU A 64 -11.81 2.66 14.62
C LEU A 64 -10.44 1.99 14.63
N ARG A 65 -9.96 1.53 13.47
CA ARG A 65 -8.70 0.79 13.35
C ARG A 65 -7.45 1.63 13.65
N LYS A 66 -7.50 2.94 13.58
CA LYS A 66 -6.41 3.81 14.07
C LYS A 66 -6.11 3.57 15.56
N ASN A 67 -7.15 3.30 16.36
CA ASN A 67 -7.05 3.09 17.80
C ASN A 67 -7.09 1.61 18.19
N GLN A 68 -7.75 0.77 17.37
CA GLN A 68 -8.04 -0.64 17.63
C GLN A 68 -7.58 -1.49 16.42
N ARG A 69 -6.28 -1.57 16.20
CA ARG A 69 -5.69 -2.24 15.00
C ARG A 69 -6.10 -3.70 14.87
N GLN A 70 -6.35 -4.39 16.00
CA GLN A 70 -6.74 -5.80 16.05
C GLN A 70 -8.23 -6.04 15.81
N ALA A 71 -9.07 -4.98 15.82
CA ALA A 71 -10.51 -5.15 15.65
C ALA A 71 -10.86 -5.47 14.20
N LEU A 72 -11.41 -6.66 13.96
CA LEU A 72 -12.00 -7.04 12.69
C LEU A 72 -13.42 -6.48 12.62
N VAL A 73 -13.71 -5.64 11.63
CA VAL A 73 -15.05 -5.09 11.40
C VAL A 73 -15.62 -5.74 10.15
N ILE A 74 -16.57 -6.64 10.32
CA ILE A 74 -17.26 -7.35 9.23
C ILE A 74 -18.42 -6.47 8.75
N TYR A 75 -18.32 -5.97 7.55
CA TYR A 75 -19.32 -5.07 6.95
C TYR A 75 -19.31 -5.21 5.42
N GLN A 76 -20.45 -4.88 4.78
CA GLN A 76 -20.58 -4.97 3.32
C GLN A 76 -20.25 -6.36 2.75
N THR A 77 -20.53 -7.42 3.49
CA THR A 77 -20.18 -8.81 3.13
C THR A 77 -20.70 -9.21 1.75
N ASP A 78 -21.89 -8.75 1.34
CA ASP A 78 -22.43 -9.07 0.00
C ASP A 78 -21.57 -8.49 -1.13
N ASN A 79 -21.01 -7.27 -0.94
CA ASN A 79 -20.07 -6.68 -1.88
C ASN A 79 -18.77 -7.50 -1.93
N LEU A 80 -18.28 -7.98 -0.78
CA LEU A 80 -17.08 -8.81 -0.72
C LEU A 80 -17.30 -10.19 -1.34
N ARG A 81 -18.50 -10.78 -1.18
CA ARG A 81 -18.88 -12.03 -1.87
C ARG A 81 -18.91 -11.87 -3.38
N PHE A 82 -19.48 -10.76 -3.87
CA PHE A 82 -19.47 -10.43 -5.29
C PHE A 82 -18.05 -10.22 -5.81
N TRP A 83 -17.22 -9.46 -5.08
CA TRP A 83 -15.80 -9.27 -5.38
C TRP A 83 -15.06 -10.60 -5.47
N TRP A 84 -15.17 -11.48 -4.47
CA TRP A 84 -14.55 -12.80 -4.45
C TRP A 84 -14.99 -13.67 -5.62
N GLY A 85 -16.26 -13.65 -5.95
CA GLY A 85 -16.84 -14.40 -7.08
C GLY A 85 -16.28 -13.99 -8.44
N ASN A 86 -15.83 -12.73 -8.58
CA ASN A 86 -15.28 -12.18 -9.81
C ASN A 86 -13.75 -12.24 -9.91
N LEU A 87 -13.05 -12.72 -8.88
CA LEU A 87 -11.61 -12.92 -8.96
C LEU A 87 -11.25 -14.00 -9.99
N ASP A 88 -10.17 -13.77 -10.72
CA ASP A 88 -9.52 -14.83 -11.50
C ASP A 88 -8.82 -15.85 -10.58
N ASP A 89 -8.40 -16.97 -11.17
CA ASP A 89 -7.81 -18.06 -10.41
C ASP A 89 -6.46 -17.67 -9.79
N SER A 90 -5.66 -16.82 -10.46
CA SER A 90 -4.37 -16.36 -9.94
C SER A 90 -4.55 -15.55 -8.65
N TRP A 91 -5.50 -14.59 -8.64
CA TRP A 91 -5.78 -13.80 -7.44
C TRP A 91 -6.40 -14.64 -6.32
N ARG A 92 -7.27 -15.61 -6.66
CA ARG A 92 -7.79 -16.53 -5.64
C ARG A 92 -6.68 -17.36 -5.00
N GLU A 93 -5.71 -17.84 -5.78
CA GLU A 93 -4.56 -18.57 -5.25
C GLU A 93 -3.69 -17.69 -4.36
N ILE A 94 -3.38 -16.46 -4.78
CA ILE A 94 -2.62 -15.49 -3.97
C ILE A 94 -3.30 -15.28 -2.62
N PHE A 95 -4.61 -15.04 -2.59
CA PHE A 95 -5.32 -14.83 -1.34
C PHE A 95 -5.44 -16.11 -0.50
N ASN A 96 -5.56 -17.27 -1.13
CA ASN A 96 -5.57 -18.57 -0.44
C ASN A 96 -4.23 -18.90 0.24
N ASN A 97 -3.11 -18.39 -0.27
CA ASN A 97 -1.81 -18.53 0.39
C ASN A 97 -1.74 -17.78 1.72
N HIS A 98 -2.54 -16.74 1.89
CA HIS A 98 -2.67 -16.00 3.16
C HIS A 98 -3.73 -16.58 4.09
N TYR A 99 -4.84 -17.09 3.52
CA TYR A 99 -5.93 -17.70 4.28
C TYR A 99 -6.40 -18.96 3.54
N LEU A 100 -6.37 -20.11 4.21
CA LEU A 100 -6.94 -21.35 3.66
C LEU A 100 -8.46 -21.18 3.49
N CYS A 101 -8.85 -20.54 2.41
CA CYS A 101 -10.24 -20.36 2.04
C CYS A 101 -10.67 -21.49 1.12
N ASN A 102 -11.84 -22.06 1.38
CA ASN A 102 -12.51 -22.90 0.39
C ASN A 102 -13.17 -22.03 -0.70
N SER A 103 -13.84 -22.65 -1.65
CA SER A 103 -14.54 -21.94 -2.74
C SER A 103 -15.62 -20.94 -2.25
N ASN A 104 -16.06 -21.05 -1.00
CA ASN A 104 -17.08 -20.19 -0.41
C ASN A 104 -16.63 -19.68 0.97
N PRO A 105 -15.78 -18.63 1.02
CA PRO A 105 -15.26 -18.09 2.27
C PRO A 105 -16.36 -17.46 3.13
N THR A 106 -16.20 -17.54 4.45
CA THR A 106 -17.07 -16.85 5.40
C THR A 106 -16.92 -15.33 5.32
N ALA A 107 -17.88 -14.57 5.86
CA ALA A 107 -17.78 -13.11 5.97
C ALA A 107 -16.48 -12.66 6.66
N GLU A 108 -16.11 -13.36 7.75
CA GLU A 108 -14.87 -13.08 8.50
C GLU A 108 -13.62 -13.34 7.66
N GLN A 109 -13.60 -14.43 6.86
CA GLN A 109 -12.49 -14.74 5.98
C GLN A 109 -12.36 -13.68 4.88
N LEU A 110 -13.48 -13.28 4.25
CA LEU A 110 -13.49 -12.24 3.22
C LEU A 110 -12.97 -10.91 3.79
N GLN A 111 -13.47 -10.50 4.96
CA GLN A 111 -13.00 -9.28 5.60
C GLN A 111 -11.52 -9.37 5.97
N SER A 112 -11.06 -10.50 6.47
CA SER A 112 -9.65 -10.71 6.81
C SER A 112 -8.74 -10.64 5.58
N ILE A 113 -9.20 -11.09 4.42
CA ILE A 113 -8.46 -10.98 3.16
C ILE A 113 -8.33 -9.52 2.74
N VAL A 114 -9.44 -8.76 2.71
CA VAL A 114 -9.38 -7.35 2.26
C VAL A 114 -8.69 -6.43 3.27
N ASP A 115 -8.54 -6.88 4.51
CA ASP A 115 -7.80 -6.19 5.57
C ASP A 115 -6.30 -6.54 5.60
N LEU A 116 -5.79 -7.38 4.68
CA LEU A 116 -4.36 -7.67 4.56
C LEU A 116 -3.57 -6.38 4.37
N GLU A 117 -2.49 -6.27 5.12
CA GLU A 117 -1.57 -5.14 5.04
C GLU A 117 -0.43 -5.38 4.03
N GLU A 118 -0.18 -6.63 3.68
CA GLU A 118 0.90 -7.02 2.76
C GLU A 118 0.43 -8.04 1.74
N ILE A 119 0.81 -7.82 0.49
CA ILE A 119 0.65 -8.77 -0.62
C ILE A 119 2.01 -8.91 -1.32
N VAL A 120 2.45 -10.14 -1.44
CA VAL A 120 3.60 -10.53 -2.25
C VAL A 120 3.12 -11.57 -3.25
N VAL A 121 3.23 -11.25 -4.52
CA VAL A 121 2.90 -12.18 -5.61
C VAL A 121 4.14 -13.00 -5.91
N GLU A 122 4.05 -14.30 -5.67
CA GLU A 122 5.14 -15.24 -5.92
C GLU A 122 5.38 -15.44 -7.43
N PRO A 123 6.61 -15.80 -7.85
CA PRO A 123 6.97 -15.86 -9.27
C PRO A 123 6.15 -16.82 -10.13
N GLU A 124 5.54 -17.85 -9.53
CA GLU A 124 4.67 -18.80 -10.21
C GLU A 124 3.28 -18.23 -10.54
N ASN A 125 2.85 -17.18 -9.86
CA ASN A 125 1.57 -16.53 -10.08
C ASN A 125 1.72 -15.41 -11.11
N VAL A 126 0.98 -15.47 -12.20
CA VAL A 126 0.97 -14.42 -13.21
C VAL A 126 -0.33 -13.63 -13.11
N VAL A 127 -0.20 -12.33 -12.80
CA VAL A 127 -1.32 -11.40 -12.72
C VAL A 127 -1.25 -10.33 -13.81
N TYR A 128 -2.40 -9.92 -14.31
CA TYR A 128 -2.55 -8.96 -15.41
C TYR A 128 -3.16 -7.64 -14.95
N THR A 129 -3.77 -7.61 -13.77
CA THR A 129 -4.49 -6.45 -13.23
C THR A 129 -4.34 -6.37 -11.72
N LEU A 130 -4.40 -5.15 -11.17
CA LEU A 130 -4.46 -4.88 -9.75
C LEU A 130 -5.89 -4.57 -9.25
N GLU A 131 -6.91 -4.71 -10.11
CA GLU A 131 -8.31 -4.46 -9.74
C GLU A 131 -8.77 -5.16 -8.44
N PRO A 132 -8.38 -6.42 -8.16
CA PRO A 132 -8.72 -7.06 -6.89
C PRO A 132 -8.26 -6.28 -5.65
N LEU A 133 -7.20 -5.47 -5.75
CA LEU A 133 -6.69 -4.68 -4.62
C LEU A 133 -7.54 -3.44 -4.30
N THR A 134 -8.52 -3.09 -5.15
CA THR A 134 -9.42 -1.93 -4.90
C THR A 134 -10.16 -2.05 -3.57
N GLN A 135 -10.46 -3.28 -3.11
CA GLN A 135 -11.12 -3.52 -1.81
C GLN A 135 -10.17 -3.40 -0.60
N MET A 136 -8.84 -3.36 -0.82
CA MET A 136 -7.84 -3.46 0.25
C MET A 136 -7.41 -2.08 0.76
N THR A 137 -8.18 -1.51 1.68
CA THR A 137 -7.94 -0.15 2.21
C THR A 137 -6.64 -0.03 3.02
N PHE A 138 -6.22 -1.10 3.71
CA PHE A 138 -5.11 -1.06 4.67
C PHE A 138 -3.78 -1.56 4.12
N LEU A 139 -3.69 -1.75 2.81
CA LEU A 139 -2.48 -2.27 2.17
C LEU A 139 -1.29 -1.33 2.40
N LYS A 140 -0.21 -1.87 2.99
CA LYS A 140 1.05 -1.16 3.29
C LYS A 140 2.20 -1.60 2.41
N LYS A 141 2.16 -2.84 1.94
CA LYS A 141 3.20 -3.41 1.10
C LYS A 141 2.60 -4.21 -0.05
N LEU A 142 3.04 -3.87 -1.25
CA LEU A 142 2.73 -4.62 -2.46
C LEU A 142 4.01 -4.95 -3.21
N VAL A 143 4.23 -6.23 -3.48
CA VAL A 143 5.30 -6.72 -4.34
C VAL A 143 4.66 -7.57 -5.44
N VAL A 144 4.75 -7.11 -6.70
CA VAL A 144 4.17 -7.77 -7.88
C VAL A 144 5.15 -7.66 -9.05
N ASN A 145 6.33 -8.30 -8.87
CA ASN A 145 7.42 -8.23 -9.83
C ASN A 145 7.26 -9.23 -10.97
N ASN A 146 7.81 -8.89 -12.16
CA ASN A 146 7.87 -9.78 -13.32
C ASN A 146 6.50 -10.33 -13.74
N ASN A 147 5.50 -9.46 -13.75
CA ASN A 147 4.13 -9.75 -14.13
C ASN A 147 3.73 -8.97 -15.40
N GLN A 148 2.43 -8.89 -15.69
CA GLN A 148 1.89 -8.22 -16.88
C GLN A 148 1.05 -6.99 -16.54
N ILE A 149 1.40 -6.32 -15.42
CA ILE A 149 0.68 -5.14 -14.96
C ILE A 149 1.05 -3.94 -15.84
N GLN A 150 0.05 -3.27 -16.41
CA GLN A 150 0.19 -2.00 -17.12
C GLN A 150 -0.42 -0.84 -16.38
N ASP A 151 -1.56 -1.07 -15.71
CA ASP A 151 -2.33 -0.04 -15.03
C ASP A 151 -2.16 -0.09 -13.51
N LEU A 152 -1.74 1.04 -12.94
CA LEU A 152 -1.62 1.24 -11.49
C LEU A 152 -2.81 2.00 -10.90
N SER A 153 -3.86 2.33 -11.67
CA SER A 153 -5.03 3.07 -11.20
C SER A 153 -5.69 2.49 -9.95
N PRO A 154 -5.73 1.14 -9.76
CA PRO A 154 -6.25 0.54 -8.53
C PRO A 154 -5.48 0.91 -7.25
N LEU A 155 -4.29 1.52 -7.38
CA LEU A 155 -3.47 1.97 -6.25
C LEU A 155 -3.72 3.43 -5.85
N TYR A 156 -4.52 4.20 -6.61
CA TYR A 156 -4.68 5.65 -6.43
C TYR A 156 -5.10 6.08 -5.02
N ASP A 157 -5.88 5.26 -4.32
CA ASP A 157 -6.42 5.51 -2.97
C ASP A 157 -5.74 4.66 -1.86
N LYS A 158 -4.63 3.99 -2.15
CA LYS A 158 -3.90 3.16 -1.18
C LYS A 158 -2.98 4.02 -0.30
N TYR A 159 -3.58 4.97 0.43
CA TYR A 159 -2.87 6.00 1.20
C TYR A 159 -1.94 5.45 2.29
N TYR A 160 -2.08 4.18 2.69
CA TYR A 160 -1.22 3.52 3.67
C TYR A 160 -0.03 2.80 3.05
N LEU A 161 0.09 2.80 1.70
CA LEU A 161 1.15 2.07 1.02
C LEU A 161 2.52 2.69 1.35
N GLU A 162 3.39 1.88 1.95
CA GLU A 162 4.75 2.25 2.34
C GLU A 162 5.80 1.62 1.42
N VAL A 163 5.51 0.45 0.88
CA VAL A 163 6.41 -0.32 0.01
C VAL A 163 5.68 -0.75 -1.25
N LEU A 164 6.20 -0.35 -2.40
CA LEU A 164 5.71 -0.78 -3.71
C LEU A 164 6.86 -1.30 -4.55
N SER A 165 6.73 -2.53 -5.05
CA SER A 165 7.62 -3.08 -6.07
C SER A 165 6.78 -3.65 -7.23
N VAL A 166 6.97 -3.05 -8.41
CA VAL A 166 6.33 -3.45 -9.67
C VAL A 166 7.40 -3.68 -10.76
N SER A 167 8.61 -4.09 -10.35
CA SER A 167 9.71 -4.28 -11.29
C SER A 167 9.38 -5.33 -12.36
N GLY A 168 9.91 -5.13 -13.57
CA GLY A 168 9.72 -6.08 -14.67
C GLY A 168 8.29 -6.17 -15.22
N ASN A 169 7.46 -5.15 -14.96
CA ASN A 169 6.12 -5.02 -15.51
C ASN A 169 6.08 -3.98 -16.65
N PRO A 170 5.14 -4.08 -17.60
CA PRO A 170 4.98 -3.11 -18.69
C PRO A 170 4.32 -1.79 -18.25
N VAL A 171 4.56 -1.33 -17.00
CA VAL A 171 4.08 -0.05 -16.46
C VAL A 171 4.83 1.10 -17.10
N ASP A 172 4.15 2.05 -17.75
CA ASP A 172 4.73 3.26 -18.31
C ASP A 172 4.26 4.54 -17.59
N ASN A 173 3.12 4.48 -16.90
CA ASN A 173 2.49 5.60 -16.21
C ASN A 173 2.40 5.37 -14.70
N ILE A 174 3.06 6.24 -13.94
CA ILE A 174 3.04 6.22 -12.47
C ILE A 174 2.22 7.36 -11.85
N MET A 175 1.38 8.05 -12.65
CA MET A 175 0.47 9.09 -12.14
C MET A 175 -0.42 8.61 -10.98
N PRO A 176 -0.94 7.37 -10.97
CA PRO A 176 -1.71 6.86 -9.84
C PRO A 176 -0.99 6.84 -8.50
N LEU A 177 0.35 6.91 -8.49
CA LEU A 177 1.12 6.94 -7.25
C LEU A 177 1.22 8.32 -6.59
N SER A 178 0.77 9.39 -7.25
CA SER A 178 0.99 10.79 -6.84
C SER A 178 0.47 11.14 -5.43
N ASN A 179 -0.54 10.42 -4.95
CA ASN A 179 -1.14 10.65 -3.63
C ASN A 179 -0.59 9.74 -2.51
N LEU A 180 0.34 8.84 -2.82
CA LEU A 180 0.83 7.82 -1.88
C LEU A 180 1.91 8.40 -0.97
N VAL A 181 1.57 9.43 -0.20
CA VAL A 181 2.52 10.20 0.62
C VAL A 181 3.22 9.39 1.71
N MET A 182 2.71 8.21 2.06
CA MET A 182 3.34 7.29 3.03
C MET A 182 4.44 6.42 2.40
N LEU A 183 4.62 6.48 1.05
CA LEU A 183 5.54 5.61 0.33
C LEU A 183 6.99 5.91 0.73
N LYS A 184 7.69 4.87 1.17
CA LYS A 184 9.09 4.88 1.61
C LYS A 184 10.02 4.16 0.63
N ASN A 185 9.55 3.05 0.06
CA ASN A 185 10.32 2.23 -0.84
C ASN A 185 9.56 2.06 -2.16
N LEU A 186 10.15 2.52 -3.25
CA LEU A 186 9.60 2.36 -4.60
C LEU A 186 10.59 1.65 -5.51
N ASN A 187 10.17 0.52 -6.05
CA ASN A 187 10.93 -0.21 -7.07
C ASN A 187 10.09 -0.33 -8.35
N ILE A 188 10.54 0.38 -9.40
CA ILE A 188 10.00 0.35 -10.76
C ILE A 188 11.07 -0.11 -11.77
N GLU A 189 12.03 -0.90 -11.31
CA GLU A 189 13.12 -1.42 -12.14
C GLU A 189 12.58 -2.17 -13.37
N ASN A 190 13.26 -2.02 -14.52
CA ASN A 190 12.89 -2.69 -15.78
C ASN A 190 11.43 -2.47 -16.19
N THR A 191 10.93 -1.24 -16.00
CA THR A 191 9.64 -0.78 -16.53
C THR A 191 9.88 0.31 -17.61
N PRO A 192 8.96 0.54 -18.55
CA PRO A 192 9.10 1.61 -19.55
C PRO A 192 8.89 3.04 -19.00
N VAL A 193 8.72 3.23 -17.68
CA VAL A 193 8.54 4.56 -17.06
C VAL A 193 9.61 5.54 -17.50
N GLY A 194 9.21 6.73 -17.97
CA GLY A 194 10.11 7.80 -18.41
C GLY A 194 9.98 9.10 -17.60
N ASP A 195 8.85 9.31 -16.93
CA ASP A 195 8.56 10.54 -16.18
C ASP A 195 8.41 10.25 -14.68
N LEU A 196 9.21 10.97 -13.86
CA LEU A 196 9.17 10.92 -12.40
C LEU A 196 8.36 12.07 -11.76
N ASN A 197 7.83 13.02 -12.57
CA ASN A 197 7.04 14.13 -12.01
C ASN A 197 5.87 13.69 -11.12
N PRO A 198 5.15 12.59 -11.41
CA PRO A 198 4.07 12.12 -10.55
C PRO A 198 4.48 11.84 -9.10
N ILE A 199 5.73 11.48 -8.86
CA ILE A 199 6.22 11.17 -7.51
C ILE A 199 7.01 12.32 -6.87
N ALA A 200 7.14 13.48 -7.52
CA ALA A 200 7.99 14.59 -7.06
C ALA A 200 7.65 15.11 -5.65
N ASP A 201 6.41 14.92 -5.19
CA ASP A 201 5.95 15.33 -3.86
C ASP A 201 5.93 14.21 -2.82
N LEU A 202 6.38 13.00 -3.16
CA LEU A 202 6.47 11.87 -2.23
C LEU A 202 7.74 11.96 -1.38
N ARG A 203 7.79 12.93 -0.47
CA ARG A 203 8.97 13.32 0.34
C ARG A 203 9.44 12.26 1.32
N ASN A 204 8.67 11.19 1.56
CA ASN A 204 9.02 10.11 2.48
C ASN A 204 9.82 8.97 1.82
N ILE A 205 10.08 9.04 0.51
CA ILE A 205 10.84 8.00 -0.20
C ILE A 205 12.27 7.98 0.32
N LYS A 206 12.70 6.78 0.78
CA LYS A 206 14.03 6.47 1.28
C LYS A 206 14.83 5.59 0.32
N VAL A 207 14.15 4.68 -0.36
CA VAL A 207 14.74 3.75 -1.31
C VAL A 207 14.02 3.89 -2.64
N LEU A 208 14.77 4.20 -3.71
CA LEU A 208 14.23 4.33 -5.05
C LEU A 208 15.07 3.53 -6.04
N ASN A 209 14.44 2.56 -6.71
CA ASN A 209 15.07 1.84 -7.81
C ASN A 209 14.33 2.14 -9.12
N ILE A 210 15.01 2.86 -10.01
CA ILE A 210 14.56 3.21 -11.37
C ILE A 210 15.48 2.62 -12.43
N SER A 211 16.22 1.57 -12.10
CA SER A 211 17.15 0.91 -13.02
C SER A 211 16.40 0.33 -14.23
N GLY A 212 17.01 0.37 -15.41
CA GLY A 212 16.42 -0.19 -16.62
C GLY A 212 15.16 0.52 -17.12
N THR A 213 14.87 1.73 -16.61
CA THR A 213 13.74 2.55 -17.05
C THR A 213 14.11 3.52 -18.17
N SER A 214 13.11 4.18 -18.77
CA SER A 214 13.29 5.24 -19.76
C SER A 214 13.59 6.62 -19.13
N VAL A 215 13.81 6.69 -17.82
CA VAL A 215 14.11 7.93 -17.11
C VAL A 215 15.44 8.52 -17.58
N SER A 216 15.43 9.82 -17.88
CA SER A 216 16.63 10.57 -18.31
C SER A 216 16.91 11.84 -17.49
N ASN A 217 16.01 12.17 -16.55
CA ASN A 217 16.05 13.40 -15.76
C ASN A 217 15.72 13.12 -14.29
N LEU A 218 16.58 13.58 -13.39
CA LEU A 218 16.43 13.44 -11.93
C LEU A 218 15.88 14.70 -11.23
N LYS A 219 15.52 15.75 -11.97
CA LYS A 219 14.98 16.99 -11.37
C LYS A 219 13.79 16.74 -10.42
N PRO A 220 12.84 15.81 -10.70
CA PRO A 220 11.75 15.53 -9.78
C PRO A 220 12.20 15.05 -8.39
N LEU A 221 13.43 14.55 -8.25
CA LEU A 221 13.97 14.09 -6.98
C LEU A 221 14.58 15.21 -6.11
N ALA A 222 14.54 16.47 -6.54
CA ALA A 222 15.20 17.59 -5.85
C ALA A 222 14.77 17.80 -4.38
N GLY A 223 13.57 17.34 -4.03
CA GLY A 223 13.04 17.46 -2.66
C GLY A 223 13.08 16.17 -1.85
N PHE A 224 13.79 15.13 -2.28
CA PHE A 224 13.84 13.84 -1.61
C PHE A 224 14.88 13.83 -0.48
N GLU A 225 14.69 14.70 0.51
CA GLU A 225 15.64 14.88 1.61
C GLU A 225 15.90 13.60 2.43
N LEU A 226 14.96 12.64 2.43
CA LEU A 226 15.07 11.37 3.12
C LEU A 226 15.62 10.23 2.25
N LEU A 227 15.94 10.48 0.97
CA LEU A 227 16.43 9.44 0.06
C LEU A 227 17.81 8.96 0.49
N GLU A 228 17.92 7.67 0.82
CA GLU A 228 19.14 7.01 1.30
C GLU A 228 19.79 6.12 0.23
N ASP A 229 18.99 5.40 -0.55
CA ASP A 229 19.45 4.47 -1.58
C ASP A 229 18.78 4.79 -2.92
N LEU A 230 19.61 5.04 -3.94
CA LEU A 230 19.17 5.31 -5.30
C LEU A 230 19.86 4.38 -6.30
N SER A 231 19.06 3.64 -7.07
CA SER A 231 19.57 2.85 -8.19
C SER A 231 19.04 3.41 -9.52
N ILE A 232 19.97 3.82 -10.40
CA ILE A 232 19.72 4.39 -11.73
C ILE A 232 20.46 3.61 -12.82
N VAL A 233 20.76 2.35 -12.55
CA VAL A 233 21.51 1.46 -13.44
C VAL A 233 20.80 1.32 -14.79
N ASN A 234 21.58 1.29 -15.88
CA ASN A 234 21.04 1.07 -17.23
C ASN A 234 19.94 2.06 -17.60
N THR A 235 20.18 3.35 -17.34
CA THR A 235 19.28 4.45 -17.72
C THR A 235 19.95 5.45 -18.66
N SER A 236 19.17 6.35 -19.26
CA SER A 236 19.69 7.42 -20.13
C SER A 236 20.08 8.69 -19.37
N ILE A 237 20.24 8.63 -18.06
CA ILE A 237 20.62 9.78 -17.21
C ILE A 237 22.03 10.27 -17.57
N LYS A 238 22.15 11.60 -17.74
CA LYS A 238 23.40 12.29 -18.05
C LYS A 238 23.89 13.22 -16.95
N SER A 239 22.97 13.71 -16.12
CA SER A 239 23.25 14.69 -15.08
C SER A 239 22.74 14.20 -13.72
N ILE A 240 23.60 14.35 -12.72
CA ILE A 240 23.33 14.01 -11.31
C ILE A 240 23.44 15.23 -10.40
N VAL A 241 23.39 16.45 -10.95
CA VAL A 241 23.47 17.71 -10.18
C VAL A 241 22.39 17.76 -9.07
N THR A 242 21.22 17.23 -9.36
CA THR A 242 20.12 17.13 -8.36
C THR A 242 20.54 16.38 -7.10
N LEU A 243 21.39 15.35 -7.23
CA LEU A 243 21.82 14.50 -6.11
C LEU A 243 22.80 15.22 -5.16
N GLU A 244 23.41 16.31 -5.61
CA GLU A 244 24.35 17.10 -4.78
C GLU A 244 23.68 17.75 -3.55
N ASN A 245 22.35 17.89 -3.58
CA ASN A 245 21.53 18.52 -2.55
C ASN A 245 20.67 17.52 -1.78
N LEU A 246 20.93 16.21 -1.86
CA LEU A 246 20.22 15.17 -1.13
C LEU A 246 21.01 14.76 0.12
N PRO A 247 20.66 15.31 1.31
CA PRO A 247 21.51 15.22 2.49
C PRO A 247 21.60 13.81 3.10
N SER A 248 20.60 12.96 2.81
CA SER A 248 20.53 11.60 3.37
C SER A 248 21.10 10.54 2.42
N LEU A 249 21.54 10.90 1.20
CA LEU A 249 21.94 9.92 0.19
C LEU A 249 23.24 9.23 0.59
N LYS A 250 23.19 7.90 0.78
CA LYS A 250 24.28 7.03 1.23
C LYS A 250 24.77 6.07 0.15
N TYR A 251 23.84 5.60 -0.71
CA TYR A 251 24.13 4.59 -1.72
C TYR A 251 23.63 5.04 -3.09
N LEU A 252 24.52 5.01 -4.09
CA LEU A 252 24.18 5.31 -5.48
C LEU A 252 24.73 4.20 -6.41
N LYS A 253 23.82 3.50 -7.11
CA LYS A 253 24.18 2.57 -8.19
C LYS A 253 23.90 3.25 -9.53
N ALA A 254 24.97 3.55 -10.31
CA ALA A 254 24.89 4.37 -11.51
C ALA A 254 25.66 3.81 -12.72
N TYR A 255 26.02 2.52 -12.73
CA TYR A 255 26.71 1.91 -13.88
C TYR A 255 25.76 1.75 -15.07
N LYS A 256 26.33 1.64 -16.27
CA LYS A 256 25.58 1.63 -17.55
C LYS A 256 24.67 2.85 -17.72
N THR A 257 25.11 4.03 -17.25
CA THR A 257 24.43 5.31 -17.48
C THR A 257 25.23 6.16 -18.49
N LYS A 258 24.72 7.36 -18.81
CA LYS A 258 25.44 8.36 -19.64
C LYS A 258 26.14 9.42 -18.80
N ILE A 259 26.33 9.20 -17.51
CA ILE A 259 27.00 10.09 -16.57
C ILE A 259 28.51 10.03 -16.84
N ARG A 260 29.15 11.21 -16.88
CA ARG A 260 30.61 11.29 -17.04
C ARG A 260 31.29 11.12 -15.68
N ASN A 261 32.42 10.38 -15.63
CA ASN A 261 33.17 10.10 -14.39
C ASN A 261 33.46 11.36 -13.56
N LYS A 262 33.81 12.49 -14.24
CA LYS A 262 34.04 13.77 -13.54
C LYS A 262 32.88 14.25 -12.69
N HIS A 263 31.62 13.95 -13.04
CA HIS A 263 30.46 14.34 -12.28
C HIS A 263 30.28 13.43 -11.02
N ILE A 264 30.67 12.18 -11.14
CA ILE A 264 30.72 11.25 -10.01
C ILE A 264 31.77 11.70 -8.98
N GLU A 265 32.98 12.04 -9.48
CA GLU A 265 34.05 12.52 -8.59
C GLU A 265 33.66 13.83 -7.87
N LEU A 266 33.03 14.77 -8.58
CA LEU A 266 32.51 15.99 -7.95
C LEU A 266 31.45 15.71 -6.91
N LEU A 267 30.54 14.76 -7.16
CA LEU A 267 29.51 14.35 -6.21
C LEU A 267 30.14 13.74 -4.94
N LYS A 268 31.17 12.89 -5.09
CA LYS A 268 31.90 12.29 -3.96
C LYS A 268 32.66 13.35 -3.12
N VAL A 269 33.21 14.38 -3.78
CA VAL A 269 33.86 15.50 -3.04
C VAL A 269 32.85 16.24 -2.17
N LYS A 270 31.61 16.44 -2.65
CA LYS A 270 30.54 17.09 -1.89
C LYS A 270 29.93 16.19 -0.81
N ASN A 271 29.87 14.89 -1.09
CA ASN A 271 29.30 13.86 -0.21
C ASN A 271 30.33 12.74 0.03
N PRO A 272 31.32 12.94 0.92
CA PRO A 272 32.42 11.99 1.09
C PRO A 272 32.01 10.59 1.57
N ASP A 273 30.90 10.50 2.30
CA ASP A 273 30.37 9.24 2.83
C ASP A 273 29.49 8.48 1.82
N LEU A 274 29.24 9.07 0.63
CA LEU A 274 28.41 8.46 -0.40
C LEU A 274 29.15 7.28 -1.06
N ASN A 275 28.57 6.09 -0.94
CA ASN A 275 29.03 4.90 -1.64
C ASN A 275 28.45 4.89 -3.07
N VAL A 276 29.34 4.92 -4.08
CA VAL A 276 28.92 4.96 -5.49
C VAL A 276 29.50 3.78 -6.27
N ILE A 277 28.62 3.03 -6.93
CA ILE A 277 28.96 1.97 -7.88
C ILE A 277 28.62 2.49 -9.29
N TYR A 278 29.63 2.74 -10.19
CA TYR A 278 29.42 3.48 -11.44
C TYR A 278 30.25 3.06 -12.66
N TYR A 279 30.93 1.91 -12.62
CA TYR A 279 31.69 1.39 -13.80
C TYR A 279 30.92 0.37 -14.62
#